data_43f97cd8e6ce4c6bfc070cc32967d95a
#
_entry.id   43f97cd8e6ce4c6bfc070cc32967d95a
#
_cell.length_a   1.000
_cell.length_b   1.000
_cell.length_c   1.000
_cell.angle_alpha   90.00
_cell.angle_beta   90.00
_cell.angle_gamma   90.00
#
_symmetry.space_group_name_H-M   'P 1'
#
loop_
_entity.id
_entity.type
_entity.pdbx_description
1 polymer ?
#
loop_
_entity_poly.entity_id
_entity_poly.type
_entity_poly.pdbx_seq_one_letter_code
_entity_poly.pdbx_strand_id
1 'polypeptide(L)'
;MIVFITSDLMMASNASAHAKQQGVKITQVSSAERGMEVVKEDRPHLLLVDLQCPGLDIEALGASLAKLADSISPLTIGFAQHVETEKLSAGRNAGFDQVLTRGQMNSQVGQIIAGVS
;
A
#
# COMPACT_ATOMS: atom_id res chain seq x y z
N MET A 1 -5.51 10.82 -3.65
CA MET A 1 -5.87 9.52 -4.25
C MET A 1 -4.97 8.45 -3.69
N ILE A 2 -5.50 7.29 -3.43
CA ILE A 2 -4.81 6.16 -2.79
C ILE A 2 -4.92 4.95 -3.70
N VAL A 3 -3.82 4.19 -3.82
CA VAL A 3 -3.84 2.85 -4.44
C VAL A 3 -3.60 1.82 -3.34
N PHE A 4 -4.41 0.77 -3.33
CA PHE A 4 -4.30 -0.33 -2.37
C PHE A 4 -4.13 -1.66 -3.12
N ILE A 5 -2.96 -2.27 -2.99
CA ILE A 5 -2.67 -3.59 -3.55
C ILE A 5 -3.06 -4.64 -2.50
N THR A 6 -4.16 -5.31 -2.71
CA THR A 6 -4.65 -6.39 -1.83
C THR A 6 -5.70 -7.22 -2.54
N SER A 7 -5.81 -8.49 -2.15
CA SER A 7 -6.95 -9.35 -2.51
C SER A 7 -7.91 -9.55 -1.33
N ASP A 8 -7.62 -8.95 -0.18
CA ASP A 8 -8.46 -9.02 1.00
C ASP A 8 -9.57 -7.98 0.93
N LEU A 9 -10.78 -8.42 0.62
CA LEU A 9 -11.92 -7.52 0.43
C LEU A 9 -12.35 -6.82 1.72
N MET A 10 -12.14 -7.42 2.88
CA MET A 10 -12.47 -6.78 4.16
C MET A 10 -11.53 -5.61 4.45
N MET A 11 -10.23 -5.80 4.21
CA MET A 11 -9.25 -4.73 4.36
C MET A 11 -9.51 -3.61 3.37
N ALA A 12 -9.79 -3.95 2.11
CA ALA A 12 -10.11 -2.97 1.08
C ALA A 12 -11.36 -2.17 1.44
N SER A 13 -12.39 -2.85 1.92
CA SER A 13 -13.65 -2.22 2.32
C SER A 13 -13.46 -1.27 3.50
N ASN A 14 -12.68 -1.67 4.51
CA ASN A 14 -12.35 -0.83 5.65
C ASN A 14 -11.61 0.44 5.23
N ALA A 15 -10.59 0.29 4.40
CA ALA A 15 -9.84 1.43 3.87
C ALA A 15 -10.73 2.35 3.03
N SER A 16 -11.61 1.78 2.21
CA SER A 16 -12.56 2.55 1.39
C SER A 16 -13.52 3.38 2.25
N ALA A 17 -13.99 2.83 3.38
CA ALA A 17 -14.86 3.56 4.29
C ALA A 17 -14.14 4.80 4.87
N HIS A 18 -12.90 4.66 5.29
CA HIS A 18 -12.10 5.78 5.78
C HIS A 18 -11.82 6.82 4.69
N ALA A 19 -11.48 6.36 3.48
CA ALA A 19 -11.23 7.24 2.35
C ALA A 19 -12.48 8.05 2.00
N LYS A 20 -13.64 7.42 2.01
CA LYS A 20 -14.91 8.09 1.74
C LYS A 20 -15.21 9.18 2.76
N GLN A 21 -14.95 8.91 4.04
CA GLN A 21 -15.12 9.91 5.09
C GLN A 21 -14.24 11.14 4.89
N GLN A 22 -13.06 10.95 4.33
CA GLN A 22 -12.09 12.02 4.08
C GLN A 22 -12.24 12.65 2.68
N GLY A 23 -13.18 12.19 1.87
CA GLY A 23 -13.33 12.67 0.51
C GLY A 23 -12.18 12.29 -0.42
N VAL A 24 -11.48 11.20 -0.14
CA VAL A 24 -10.30 10.75 -0.89
C VAL A 24 -10.69 9.55 -1.76
N LYS A 25 -10.27 9.58 -3.03
CA LYS A 25 -10.46 8.45 -3.93
C LYS A 25 -9.47 7.33 -3.58
N ILE A 26 -9.96 6.10 -3.57
CA ILE A 26 -9.13 4.90 -3.40
C ILE A 26 -9.40 3.91 -4.52
N THR A 27 -8.35 3.34 -5.08
CA THR A 27 -8.44 2.29 -6.09
C THR A 27 -7.79 1.03 -5.53
N GLN A 28 -8.56 -0.05 -5.44
CA GLN A 28 -8.06 -1.35 -5.01
C GLN A 28 -7.68 -2.16 -6.25
N VAL A 29 -6.49 -2.76 -6.20
CA VAL A 29 -6.00 -3.67 -7.24
C VAL A 29 -5.44 -4.93 -6.56
N SER A 30 -5.33 -6.03 -7.30
CA SER A 30 -4.91 -7.31 -6.76
C SER A 30 -3.55 -7.79 -7.26
N SER A 31 -2.80 -6.95 -7.96
CA SER A 31 -1.46 -7.28 -8.43
C SER A 31 -0.53 -6.06 -8.40
N ALA A 32 0.78 -6.34 -8.30
CA ALA A 32 1.79 -5.28 -8.35
C ALA A 32 1.83 -4.60 -9.72
N GLU A 33 1.66 -5.37 -10.81
CA GLU A 33 1.64 -4.83 -12.17
C GLU A 33 0.55 -3.79 -12.33
N ARG A 34 -0.67 -4.14 -11.92
CA ARG A 34 -1.80 -3.21 -12.01
C ARG A 34 -1.61 -2.02 -11.08
N GLY A 35 -1.08 -2.26 -9.89
CA GLY A 35 -0.75 -1.19 -8.94
C GLY A 35 0.21 -0.17 -9.54
N MET A 36 1.28 -0.64 -10.17
CA MET A 36 2.27 0.25 -10.80
C MET A 36 1.69 1.02 -11.99
N GLU A 37 0.81 0.39 -12.79
CA GLU A 37 0.12 1.11 -13.86
C GLU A 37 -0.67 2.29 -13.31
N VAL A 38 -1.45 2.07 -12.25
CA VAL A 38 -2.26 3.12 -11.63
C VAL A 38 -1.37 4.20 -10.98
N VAL A 39 -0.27 3.80 -10.33
CA VAL A 39 0.68 4.74 -9.75
C VAL A 39 1.23 5.70 -10.81
N LYS A 40 1.61 5.17 -11.97
CA LYS A 40 2.16 5.98 -13.06
C LYS A 40 1.11 6.88 -13.71
N GLU A 41 -0.12 6.39 -13.89
CA GLU A 41 -1.19 7.12 -14.54
C GLU A 41 -1.80 8.19 -13.62
N ASP A 42 -2.14 7.81 -12.40
CA ASP A 42 -2.95 8.63 -11.50
C ASP A 42 -2.15 9.34 -10.42
N ARG A 43 -0.88 8.98 -10.24
CA ARG A 43 0.06 9.61 -9.30
C ARG A 43 -0.53 9.73 -7.89
N PRO A 44 -0.87 8.61 -7.22
CA PRO A 44 -1.46 8.66 -5.89
C PRO A 44 -0.48 9.23 -4.87
N HIS A 45 -1.01 9.79 -3.78
CA HIS A 45 -0.21 10.24 -2.66
C HIS A 45 0.22 9.08 -1.76
N LEU A 46 -0.57 8.00 -1.74
CA LEU A 46 -0.37 6.86 -0.86
C LEU A 46 -0.54 5.57 -1.63
N LEU A 47 0.41 4.65 -1.42
CA LEU A 47 0.34 3.28 -1.89
C LEU A 47 0.34 2.36 -0.67
N LEU A 48 -0.76 1.65 -0.45
CA LEU A 48 -0.88 0.62 0.57
C LEU A 48 -0.63 -0.74 -0.07
N VAL A 49 0.22 -1.54 0.56
CA VAL A 49 0.62 -2.84 0.02
C VAL A 49 0.37 -3.94 1.05
N ASP A 50 -0.55 -4.83 0.73
CA ASP A 50 -0.73 -6.08 1.46
C ASP A 50 0.41 -7.03 1.06
N LEU A 51 1.41 -7.18 1.93
CA LEU A 51 2.58 -8.00 1.64
C LEU A 51 2.25 -9.49 1.50
N GLN A 52 1.05 -9.89 1.96
CA GLN A 52 0.55 -11.26 1.83
C GLN A 52 -0.34 -11.45 0.61
N CYS A 53 -0.46 -10.45 -0.26
CA CYS A 53 -1.23 -10.54 -1.49
C CYS A 53 -0.66 -11.67 -2.37
N PRO A 54 -1.48 -12.64 -2.80
CA PRO A 54 -0.98 -13.76 -3.61
C PRO A 54 -0.27 -13.29 -4.87
N GLY A 55 0.88 -13.90 -5.15
CA GLY A 55 1.68 -13.58 -6.34
C GLY A 55 2.47 -12.29 -6.27
N LEU A 56 2.46 -11.59 -5.15
CA LEU A 56 3.21 -10.34 -4.99
C LEU A 56 4.72 -10.65 -4.85
N ASP A 57 5.53 -10.04 -5.72
CA ASP A 57 6.98 -10.00 -5.60
C ASP A 57 7.38 -8.67 -4.96
N ILE A 58 7.66 -8.70 -3.67
CA ILE A 58 7.94 -7.49 -2.87
C ILE A 58 9.21 -6.78 -3.37
N GLU A 59 10.26 -7.55 -3.68
CA GLU A 59 11.53 -6.98 -4.18
C GLU A 59 11.34 -6.29 -5.53
N ALA A 60 10.62 -6.92 -6.44
CA ALA A 60 10.35 -6.35 -7.76
C ALA A 60 9.52 -5.08 -7.67
N LEU A 61 8.52 -5.06 -6.78
CA LEU A 61 7.72 -3.86 -6.53
C LEU A 61 8.57 -2.73 -5.99
N GLY A 62 9.42 -3.01 -5.00
CA GLY A 62 10.34 -2.02 -4.44
C GLY A 62 11.29 -1.45 -5.48
N ALA A 63 11.84 -2.31 -6.36
CA ALA A 63 12.72 -1.88 -7.45
C ALA A 63 11.99 -0.98 -8.45
N SER A 64 10.74 -1.30 -8.77
CA SER A 64 9.91 -0.48 -9.66
C SER A 64 9.61 0.89 -9.06
N LEU A 65 9.29 0.93 -7.77
CA LEU A 65 9.04 2.19 -7.06
C LEU A 65 10.30 3.05 -6.98
N ALA A 66 11.46 2.44 -6.77
CA ALA A 66 12.73 3.16 -6.69
C ALA A 66 13.12 3.85 -8.01
N LYS A 67 12.58 3.39 -9.13
CA LYS A 67 12.83 4.00 -10.45
C LYS A 67 11.96 5.22 -10.73
N LEU A 68 10.94 5.47 -9.91
CA LEU A 68 10.08 6.64 -10.10
C LEU A 68 10.81 7.91 -9.68
N ALA A 69 10.53 9.00 -10.39
CA ALA A 69 11.01 10.32 -9.95
C ALA A 69 10.38 10.67 -8.59
N ASP A 70 11.11 11.38 -7.74
CA ASP A 70 10.63 11.73 -6.39
C ASP A 70 9.30 12.49 -6.43
N SER A 71 9.10 13.32 -7.45
CA SER A 71 7.87 14.11 -7.61
C SER A 71 6.60 13.28 -7.81
N ILE A 72 6.74 12.00 -8.22
CA ILE A 72 5.60 11.12 -8.48
C ILE A 72 5.61 9.86 -7.60
N SER A 73 6.61 9.73 -6.74
CA SER A 73 6.73 8.57 -5.85
C SER A 73 5.73 8.70 -4.71
N PRO A 74 4.82 7.72 -4.52
CA PRO A 74 3.86 7.77 -3.42
C PRO A 74 4.54 7.42 -2.09
N LEU A 75 3.94 7.87 -0.99
CA LEU A 75 4.26 7.30 0.32
C LEU A 75 3.83 5.83 0.28
N THR A 76 4.74 4.91 0.56
CA THR A 76 4.49 3.47 0.45
C THR A 76 4.49 2.82 1.83
N ILE A 77 3.37 2.20 2.18
CA ILE A 77 3.20 1.51 3.45
C ILE A 77 2.81 0.06 3.18
N GLY A 78 3.64 -0.86 3.63
CA GLY A 78 3.36 -2.29 3.56
C GLY A 78 2.90 -2.85 4.89
N PHE A 79 2.14 -3.93 4.87
CA PHE A 79 1.72 -4.61 6.10
C PHE A 79 1.57 -6.11 5.88
N ALA A 80 1.72 -6.85 6.97
CA ALA A 80 1.47 -8.29 7.02
C ALA A 80 1.17 -8.70 8.46
N GLN A 81 0.66 -9.91 8.65
CA GLN A 81 0.49 -10.47 10.00
C GLN A 81 1.85 -10.49 10.72
N HIS A 82 1.84 -10.27 12.02
CA HIS A 82 3.09 -10.16 12.81
C HIS A 82 3.97 -11.41 12.76
N VAL A 83 3.40 -12.59 12.48
CA VAL A 83 4.14 -13.85 12.34
C VAL A 83 4.86 -13.97 10.99
N GLU A 84 4.50 -13.13 10.01
CA GLU A 84 5.11 -13.13 8.68
C GLU A 84 6.39 -12.31 8.66
N THR A 85 7.36 -12.70 9.47
CA THR A 85 8.60 -11.94 9.70
C THR A 85 9.42 -11.73 8.44
N GLU A 86 9.45 -12.72 7.54
CA GLU A 86 10.19 -12.62 6.27
C GLU A 86 9.58 -11.59 5.33
N LYS A 87 8.24 -11.55 5.24
CA LYS A 87 7.53 -10.58 4.40
C LYS A 87 7.69 -9.16 4.95
N LEU A 88 7.61 -9.00 6.26
CA LEU A 88 7.83 -7.71 6.91
C LEU A 88 9.26 -7.21 6.66
N SER A 89 10.25 -8.09 6.80
CA SER A 89 11.64 -7.75 6.50
C SER A 89 11.85 -7.42 5.02
N ALA A 90 11.20 -8.17 4.13
CA ALA A 90 11.29 -7.91 2.68
C ALA A 90 10.75 -6.52 2.32
N GLY A 91 9.65 -6.11 2.94
CA GLY A 91 9.11 -4.76 2.74
C GLY A 91 10.09 -3.67 3.19
N ARG A 92 10.70 -3.84 4.35
CA ARG A 92 11.72 -2.91 4.85
C ARG A 92 12.93 -2.85 3.92
N ASN A 93 13.42 -4.01 3.49
CA ASN A 93 14.58 -4.10 2.60
C ASN A 93 14.29 -3.57 1.20
N ALA A 94 13.03 -3.62 0.78
CA ALA A 94 12.60 -3.08 -0.51
C ALA A 94 12.50 -1.54 -0.52
N GLY A 95 12.69 -0.90 0.63
CA GLY A 95 12.70 0.56 0.74
C GLY A 95 11.33 1.18 0.96
N PHE A 96 10.34 0.42 1.42
CA PHE A 96 9.03 0.97 1.77
C PHE A 96 9.20 1.98 2.91
N ASP A 97 8.43 3.05 2.86
CA ASP A 97 8.53 4.13 3.86
C ASP A 97 8.15 3.65 5.26
N GLN A 98 7.13 2.79 5.34
CA GLN A 98 6.73 2.15 6.59
C GLN A 98 6.33 0.71 6.34
N VAL A 99 6.57 -0.14 7.33
CA VAL A 99 6.11 -1.53 7.33
C VAL A 99 5.46 -1.80 8.68
N LEU A 100 4.19 -2.15 8.66
CA LEU A 100 3.36 -2.34 9.84
C LEU A 100 2.91 -3.79 9.96
N THR A 101 2.56 -4.20 11.17
CA THR A 101 1.79 -5.43 11.34
C THR A 101 0.34 -5.18 10.93
N ARG A 102 -0.39 -6.25 10.65
CA ARG A 102 -1.82 -6.15 10.29
C ARG A 102 -2.63 -5.46 11.41
N GLY A 103 -2.32 -5.76 12.67
CA GLY A 103 -2.98 -5.10 13.81
C GLY A 103 -2.69 -3.61 13.86
N GLN A 104 -1.45 -3.21 13.63
CA GLN A 104 -1.08 -1.79 13.56
C GLN A 104 -1.79 -1.11 12.38
N MET A 105 -1.83 -1.76 11.23
CA MET A 105 -2.53 -1.21 10.06
C MET A 105 -4.00 -1.00 10.36
N ASN A 106 -4.68 -1.98 10.96
CA ASN A 106 -6.09 -1.86 11.31
C ASN A 106 -6.37 -0.70 12.27
N SER A 107 -5.49 -0.46 13.24
CA SER A 107 -5.67 0.63 14.19
C SER A 107 -5.26 2.00 13.66
N GLN A 108 -4.41 2.06 12.62
CA GLN A 108 -3.83 3.30 12.12
C GLN A 108 -4.37 3.74 10.77
N VAL A 109 -5.11 2.89 10.06
CA VAL A 109 -5.53 3.16 8.68
C VAL A 109 -6.30 4.48 8.54
N GLY A 110 -7.17 4.79 9.48
CA GLY A 110 -7.92 6.04 9.45
C GLY A 110 -7.02 7.27 9.55
N GLN A 111 -6.03 7.24 10.44
CA GLN A 111 -5.06 8.33 10.59
C GLN A 111 -4.14 8.46 9.39
N ILE A 112 -3.71 7.32 8.83
CA ILE A 112 -2.85 7.30 7.64
C ILE A 112 -3.59 7.96 6.46
N ILE A 113 -4.84 7.59 6.24
CA ILE A 113 -5.65 8.15 5.16
C ILE A 113 -5.92 9.64 5.40
N ALA A 114 -6.22 10.04 6.62
CA ALA A 114 -6.42 11.45 6.97
C ALA A 114 -5.17 12.28 6.70
N GLY A 115 -3.99 11.71 6.90
CA GLY A 115 -2.72 12.40 6.66
C GLY A 115 -2.41 12.71 5.20
N VAL A 116 -3.08 12.03 4.25
CA VAL A 116 -2.88 12.25 2.81
C VAL A 116 -4.11 12.85 2.11
N SER A 117 -5.11 13.21 2.87
CA SER A 117 -6.32 13.82 2.33
C SER A 117 -6.20 15.34 2.13
#